data_9ab640c381d63090cc3e4d1b18a8016d
#
_entry.id   9ab640c381d63090cc3e4d1b18a8016d
#
_cell.length_a   1.000
_cell.length_b   1.000
_cell.length_c   1.000
_cell.angle_alpha   90.00
_cell.angle_beta   90.00
_cell.angle_gamma   90.00
#
_symmetry.space_group_name_H-M   'P 1'
#
loop_
_entity.id
_entity.type
_entity.pdbx_description
1 polymer ?
#
loop_
_entity_poly.entity_id
_entity_poly.type
_entity_poly.pdbx_seq_one_letter_code
_entity_poly.pdbx_strand_id
1 'polypeptide(L)'
;MTRKCVITIIDKFEEQLHRDLHQFLQSMKEVDERLPENVITDKLEFSKMIKDILIVGIGSGIGGICRYLISLFMSLDRNGFPWGTFAVNVAGCLLIGTLWGLLSRFQNVSPSFSLFLMVGFCGGFTTFSTFSKEGLTMLQANNYILFSLYIIGSVVLGVMAVALGYYTTK
;
A
#
# COMPACT_ATOMS: atom_id res chain seq x y z
N MET A 1 28.39 -15.25 11.93
CA MET A 1 28.86 -14.15 11.05
C MET A 1 27.72 -13.29 10.44
N THR A 2 26.50 -13.76 10.41
CA THR A 2 25.36 -13.19 9.67
C THR A 2 24.63 -12.00 10.35
N ARG A 3 24.51 -11.98 11.68
CA ARG A 3 23.76 -10.91 12.39
C ARG A 3 24.43 -9.53 12.32
N LYS A 4 25.76 -9.47 12.51
CA LYS A 4 26.49 -8.18 12.45
C LYS A 4 26.45 -7.56 11.03
N CYS A 5 26.49 -8.39 9.99
CA CYS A 5 26.46 -7.92 8.61
C CYS A 5 25.10 -7.30 8.26
N VAL A 6 23.99 -7.90 8.72
CA VAL A 6 22.64 -7.39 8.49
C VAL A 6 22.40 -6.06 9.21
N ILE A 7 22.83 -5.95 10.46
CA ILE A 7 22.73 -4.70 11.23
C ILE A 7 23.52 -3.58 10.53
N THR A 8 24.75 -3.84 10.12
CA THR A 8 25.58 -2.83 9.42
C THR A 8 24.96 -2.40 8.07
N ILE A 9 24.25 -3.29 7.36
CA ILE A 9 23.55 -2.95 6.11
C ILE A 9 22.33 -2.08 6.43
N ILE A 10 21.59 -2.40 7.48
CA ILE A 10 20.41 -1.61 7.91
C ILE A 10 20.87 -0.21 8.33
N ASP A 11 21.89 -0.09 9.17
CA ASP A 11 22.43 1.20 9.64
C ASP A 11 22.90 2.07 8.46
N LYS A 12 23.62 1.47 7.49
CA LYS A 12 24.05 2.20 6.28
C LYS A 12 22.88 2.63 5.39
N PHE A 13 21.86 1.78 5.29
CA PHE A 13 20.66 2.12 4.52
C PHE A 13 19.87 3.25 5.19
N GLU A 14 19.75 3.22 6.50
CA GLU A 14 19.09 4.26 7.29
C GLU A 14 19.82 5.61 7.19
N GLU A 15 21.15 5.60 7.30
CA GLU A 15 21.95 6.81 7.09
C GLU A 15 21.85 7.35 5.66
N GLN A 16 21.83 6.47 4.65
CA GLN A 16 21.70 6.89 3.27
C GLN A 16 20.31 7.47 3.00
N LEU A 17 19.25 6.80 3.48
CA LEU A 17 17.88 7.26 3.38
C LEU A 17 17.69 8.64 4.05
N HIS A 18 18.32 8.84 5.21
CA HIS A 18 18.28 10.12 5.91
C HIS A 18 18.97 11.24 5.11
N ARG A 19 20.14 10.94 4.52
CA ARG A 19 20.85 11.89 3.64
C ARG A 19 20.02 12.23 2.41
N ASP A 20 19.47 11.23 1.73
CA ASP A 20 18.69 11.41 0.51
C ASP A 20 17.40 12.20 0.78
N LEU A 21 16.74 11.92 1.91
CA LEU A 21 15.56 12.67 2.34
C LEU A 21 15.90 14.16 2.66
N HIS A 22 17.01 14.37 3.36
CA HIS A 22 17.48 15.73 3.66
C HIS A 22 17.83 16.52 2.39
N GLN A 23 18.54 15.90 1.46
CA GLN A 23 18.89 16.49 0.18
C GLN A 23 17.65 16.78 -0.67
N PHE A 24 16.67 15.88 -0.70
CA PHE A 24 15.39 16.07 -1.36
C PHE A 24 14.62 17.26 -0.75
N LEU A 25 14.52 17.35 0.58
CA LEU A 25 13.85 18.43 1.26
C LEU A 25 14.54 19.77 1.01
N GLN A 26 15.86 19.78 0.92
CA GLN A 26 16.65 20.97 0.65
C GLN A 26 16.49 21.46 -0.80
N SER A 27 16.51 20.53 -1.77
CA SER A 27 16.24 20.88 -3.18
C SER A 27 14.81 21.38 -3.39
N MET A 28 13.84 20.84 -2.65
CA MET A 28 12.47 21.36 -2.68
C MET A 28 12.35 22.76 -2.10
N LYS A 29 13.08 23.06 -1.03
CA LYS A 29 13.13 24.40 -0.44
C LYS A 29 13.75 25.43 -1.39
N GLU A 30 14.81 25.04 -2.12
CA GLU A 30 15.41 25.89 -3.16
C GLU A 30 14.47 26.15 -4.34
N VAL A 31 13.64 25.17 -4.72
CA VAL A 31 12.60 25.36 -5.74
C VAL A 31 11.53 26.33 -5.25
N ASP A 32 11.12 26.23 -3.98
CA ASP A 32 10.13 27.14 -3.37
C ASP A 32 10.63 28.59 -3.30
N GLU A 33 11.91 28.81 -3.01
CA GLU A 33 12.52 30.15 -2.96
C GLU A 33 12.70 30.81 -4.35
N ARG A 34 12.70 30.04 -5.44
CA ARG A 34 12.87 30.53 -6.83
C ARG A 34 11.55 30.85 -7.53
N LEU A 35 10.41 30.55 -6.93
CA LEU A 35 9.10 30.83 -7.52
C LEU A 35 8.75 32.32 -7.37
N PRO A 36 8.28 33.01 -8.42
CA PRO A 36 7.90 34.41 -8.34
C PRO A 36 6.70 34.63 -7.42
N GLU A 37 6.66 35.78 -6.73
CA GLU A 37 5.72 36.14 -5.65
C GLU A 37 4.22 36.08 -6.03
N ASN A 38 3.89 36.23 -7.30
CA ASN A 38 2.52 36.18 -7.83
C ASN A 38 1.93 34.76 -7.93
N VAL A 39 2.66 33.73 -7.48
CA VAL A 39 2.27 32.32 -7.50
C VAL A 39 1.93 31.81 -6.09
N ILE A 40 1.40 32.67 -5.21
CA ILE A 40 1.06 32.29 -3.82
C ILE A 40 0.05 31.14 -3.77
N THR A 41 -0.88 31.08 -4.71
CA THR A 41 -1.84 29.98 -4.84
C THR A 41 -1.15 28.66 -5.21
N ASP A 42 -0.17 28.68 -6.12
CA ASP A 42 0.57 27.51 -6.54
C ASP A 42 1.50 26.97 -5.43
N LYS A 43 2.05 27.87 -4.58
CA LYS A 43 2.84 27.47 -3.41
C LYS A 43 2.01 26.69 -2.39
N LEU A 44 0.79 27.10 -2.13
CA LEU A 44 -0.12 26.41 -1.21
C LEU A 44 -0.56 25.05 -1.76
N GLU A 45 -0.88 24.98 -3.05
CA GLU A 45 -1.23 23.71 -3.71
C GLU A 45 -0.03 22.77 -3.78
N PHE A 46 1.15 23.27 -4.10
CA PHE A 46 2.38 22.49 -4.12
C PHE A 46 2.71 21.93 -2.73
N SER A 47 2.64 22.77 -1.67
CA SER A 47 2.86 22.33 -0.30
C SER A 47 1.86 21.25 0.13
N LYS A 48 0.59 21.39 -0.25
CA LYS A 48 -0.45 20.39 -0.01
C LYS A 48 -0.15 19.09 -0.75
N MET A 49 0.23 19.17 -2.01
CA MET A 49 0.61 18.01 -2.82
C MET A 49 1.78 17.23 -2.20
N ILE A 50 2.82 17.92 -1.74
CA ILE A 50 3.96 17.27 -1.08
C ILE A 50 3.55 16.58 0.22
N LYS A 51 2.75 17.26 1.04
CA LYS A 51 2.18 16.65 2.24
C LYS A 51 1.39 15.38 1.90
N ASP A 52 0.58 15.40 0.87
CA ASP A 52 -0.23 14.26 0.45
C ASP A 52 0.64 13.11 -0.06
N ILE A 53 1.70 13.40 -0.83
CA ILE A 53 2.69 12.40 -1.27
C ILE A 53 3.37 11.74 -0.07
N LEU A 54 3.80 12.51 0.93
CA LEU A 54 4.43 11.97 2.15
C LEU A 54 3.46 11.08 2.94
N ILE A 55 2.22 11.51 3.09
CA ILE A 55 1.16 10.76 3.77
C ILE A 55 0.90 9.43 3.07
N VAL A 56 0.78 9.45 1.74
CA VAL A 56 0.60 8.23 0.93
C VAL A 56 1.83 7.34 1.03
N GLY A 57 3.03 7.91 0.96
CA GLY A 57 4.29 7.17 1.05
C GLY A 57 4.43 6.42 2.38
N ILE A 58 4.17 7.10 3.50
CA ILE A 58 4.20 6.49 4.84
C ILE A 58 3.14 5.39 4.96
N GLY A 59 1.91 5.67 4.55
CA GLY A 59 0.81 4.70 4.57
C GLY A 59 1.15 3.46 3.74
N SER A 60 1.67 3.65 2.51
CA SER A 60 2.06 2.56 1.60
C SER A 60 3.23 1.74 2.17
N GLY A 61 4.20 2.38 2.81
CA GLY A 61 5.29 1.71 3.49
C GLY A 61 4.79 0.78 4.59
N ILE A 62 3.92 1.27 5.47
CA ILE A 62 3.31 0.48 6.55
C ILE A 62 2.46 -0.66 5.97
N GLY A 63 1.60 -0.38 4.99
CA GLY A 63 0.77 -1.38 4.33
C GLY A 63 1.61 -2.47 3.66
N GLY A 64 2.68 -2.10 2.95
CA GLY A 64 3.61 -3.01 2.31
C GLY A 64 4.36 -3.91 3.30
N ILE A 65 4.78 -3.37 4.43
CA ILE A 65 5.42 -4.14 5.52
C ILE A 65 4.42 -5.15 6.10
N CYS A 66 3.20 -4.72 6.42
CA CYS A 66 2.16 -5.63 6.92
C CYS A 66 1.87 -6.77 5.94
N ARG A 67 1.74 -6.46 4.65
CA ARG A 67 1.58 -7.45 3.58
C ARG A 67 2.74 -8.44 3.55
N TYR A 68 3.97 -7.94 3.60
CA TYR A 68 5.16 -8.79 3.58
C TYR A 68 5.19 -9.75 4.76
N LEU A 69 4.90 -9.27 5.98
CA LEU A 69 4.85 -10.11 7.18
C LEU A 69 3.78 -11.21 7.06
N ILE A 70 2.57 -10.87 6.62
CA ILE A 70 1.51 -11.85 6.42
C ILE A 70 1.92 -12.90 5.38
N SER A 71 2.52 -12.46 4.27
CA SER A 71 3.00 -13.36 3.23
C SER A 71 4.09 -14.31 3.74
N LEU A 72 4.97 -13.88 4.65
CA LEU A 72 5.96 -14.73 5.29
C LEU A 72 5.31 -15.83 6.13
N PHE A 73 4.30 -15.51 6.93
CA PHE A 73 3.63 -16.49 7.78
C PHE A 73 2.77 -17.48 6.98
N MET A 74 2.21 -17.04 5.86
CA MET A 74 1.31 -17.86 5.05
C MET A 74 1.99 -18.59 3.88
N SER A 75 3.24 -18.26 3.54
CA SER A 75 4.00 -18.93 2.46
C SER A 75 4.48 -20.33 2.81
N LEU A 76 4.16 -20.83 3.99
CA LEU A 76 4.50 -22.19 4.46
C LEU A 76 3.52 -23.28 3.99
N ASP A 77 2.52 -22.94 3.19
CA ASP A 77 1.51 -23.91 2.76
C ASP A 77 2.01 -24.75 1.57
N ARG A 78 1.93 -26.08 1.74
CA ARG A 78 2.41 -27.10 0.78
C ARG A 78 1.50 -27.32 -0.43
N ASN A 79 0.35 -26.67 -0.48
CA ASN A 79 -0.71 -26.96 -1.45
C ASN A 79 -0.63 -26.19 -2.78
N GLY A 80 0.38 -25.34 -2.97
CA GLY A 80 0.57 -24.57 -4.20
C GLY A 80 -0.42 -23.40 -4.41
N PHE A 81 -1.38 -23.22 -3.48
CA PHE A 81 -2.28 -22.07 -3.50
C PHE A 81 -1.67 -20.89 -2.73
N PRO A 82 -1.65 -19.68 -3.30
CA PRO A 82 -1.01 -18.51 -2.69
C PRO A 82 -1.92 -17.84 -1.65
N TRP A 83 -2.14 -18.53 -0.52
CA TRP A 83 -3.01 -18.07 0.56
C TRP A 83 -2.63 -16.68 1.10
N GLY A 84 -1.33 -16.37 1.13
CA GLY A 84 -0.84 -15.08 1.62
C GLY A 84 -1.38 -13.92 0.78
N THR A 85 -1.19 -13.96 -0.52
CA THR A 85 -1.67 -12.92 -1.45
C THR A 85 -3.20 -12.87 -1.48
N PHE A 86 -3.85 -14.05 -1.49
CA PHE A 86 -5.29 -14.14 -1.47
C PHE A 86 -5.90 -13.49 -0.22
N ALA A 87 -5.43 -13.86 0.97
CA ALA A 87 -5.93 -13.36 2.24
C ALA A 87 -5.68 -11.84 2.38
N VAL A 88 -4.49 -11.37 2.00
CA VAL A 88 -4.14 -9.95 2.04
C VAL A 88 -5.05 -9.13 1.11
N ASN A 89 -5.29 -9.59 -0.10
CA ASN A 89 -6.14 -8.88 -1.04
C ASN A 89 -7.61 -8.86 -0.58
N VAL A 90 -8.15 -9.98 -0.09
CA VAL A 90 -9.53 -10.03 0.44
C VAL A 90 -9.67 -9.19 1.72
N ALA A 91 -8.71 -9.28 2.65
CA ALA A 91 -8.70 -8.46 3.85
C ALA A 91 -8.58 -6.96 3.53
N GLY A 92 -7.74 -6.59 2.56
CA GLY A 92 -7.61 -5.21 2.09
C GLY A 92 -8.88 -4.70 1.41
N CYS A 93 -9.58 -5.55 0.66
CA CYS A 93 -10.89 -5.26 0.10
C CYS A 93 -11.96 -5.02 1.19
N LEU A 94 -11.98 -5.85 2.23
CA LEU A 94 -12.88 -5.65 3.37
C LEU A 94 -12.55 -4.33 4.09
N LEU A 95 -11.28 -4.08 4.33
CA LEU A 95 -10.81 -2.87 5.01
C LEU A 95 -11.19 -1.59 4.25
N ILE A 96 -10.95 -1.55 2.94
CA ILE A 96 -11.27 -0.37 2.13
C ILE A 96 -12.78 -0.14 2.06
N GLY A 97 -13.58 -1.19 1.98
CA GLY A 97 -15.05 -1.11 2.05
C GLY A 97 -15.54 -0.55 3.39
N THR A 98 -14.98 -1.07 4.49
CA THR A 98 -15.26 -0.60 5.85
C THR A 98 -14.90 0.88 6.03
N LEU A 99 -13.70 1.27 5.60
CA LEU A 99 -13.25 2.66 5.64
C LEU A 99 -14.15 3.57 4.81
N TRP A 100 -14.53 3.15 3.62
CA TRP A 100 -15.42 3.93 2.77
C TRP A 100 -16.79 4.14 3.43
N GLY A 101 -17.40 3.11 3.99
CA GLY A 101 -18.66 3.22 4.72
C GLY A 101 -18.57 4.16 5.93
N LEU A 102 -17.53 4.00 6.77
CA LEU A 102 -17.27 4.87 7.91
C LEU A 102 -17.07 6.35 7.51
N LEU A 103 -16.23 6.58 6.50
CA LEU A 103 -15.94 7.94 6.00
C LEU A 103 -17.18 8.60 5.38
N SER A 104 -18.07 7.81 4.77
CA SER A 104 -19.34 8.32 4.24
C SER A 104 -20.30 8.73 5.35
N ARG A 105 -20.19 8.13 6.52
CA ARG A 105 -21.04 8.41 7.70
C ARG A 105 -20.52 9.61 8.49
N PHE A 106 -19.21 9.77 8.63
CA PHE A 106 -18.60 10.83 9.43
C PHE A 106 -18.16 11.99 8.55
N GLN A 107 -18.91 13.10 8.53
CA GLN A 107 -18.66 14.29 7.71
C GLN A 107 -17.38 15.07 8.07
N ASN A 108 -16.82 14.84 9.26
CA ASN A 108 -15.68 15.60 9.80
C ASN A 108 -14.34 14.86 9.75
N VAL A 109 -14.19 13.84 8.91
CA VAL A 109 -12.92 13.12 8.79
C VAL A 109 -11.93 13.94 7.95
N SER A 110 -10.72 14.12 8.49
CA SER A 110 -9.65 14.83 7.79
C SER A 110 -9.36 14.16 6.43
N PRO A 111 -9.33 14.94 5.32
CA PRO A 111 -8.93 14.41 4.01
C PRO A 111 -7.58 13.69 4.02
N SER A 112 -6.62 14.21 4.78
CA SER A 112 -5.29 13.61 4.94
C SER A 112 -5.35 12.23 5.61
N PHE A 113 -6.24 12.04 6.59
CA PHE A 113 -6.42 10.74 7.25
C PHE A 113 -7.07 9.72 6.32
N SER A 114 -8.06 10.14 5.54
CA SER A 114 -8.68 9.31 4.50
C SER A 114 -7.64 8.89 3.45
N LEU A 115 -6.83 9.82 3.00
CA LEU A 115 -5.75 9.59 2.03
C LEU A 115 -4.71 8.59 2.57
N PHE A 116 -4.29 8.76 3.83
CA PHE A 116 -3.37 7.84 4.52
C PHE A 116 -3.90 6.40 4.55
N LEU A 117 -5.16 6.21 4.96
CA LEU A 117 -5.72 4.88 5.15
C LEU A 117 -6.11 4.22 3.82
N MET A 118 -6.86 4.92 2.95
CA MET A 118 -7.40 4.30 1.75
C MET A 118 -6.37 4.18 0.64
N VAL A 119 -5.69 5.29 0.29
CA VAL A 119 -4.72 5.29 -0.80
C VAL A 119 -3.36 4.79 -0.33
N GLY A 120 -2.88 5.26 0.82
CA GLY A 120 -1.61 4.85 1.39
C GLY A 120 -1.67 3.40 1.87
N PHE A 121 -2.26 3.16 3.03
CA PHE A 121 -2.20 1.86 3.69
C PHE A 121 -2.84 0.75 2.85
N CYS A 122 -4.11 0.88 2.43
CA CYS A 122 -4.77 -0.18 1.65
C CYS A 122 -4.08 -0.40 0.29
N GLY A 123 -3.62 0.68 -0.38
CA GLY A 123 -2.87 0.58 -1.63
C GLY A 123 -1.54 -0.14 -1.50
N GLY A 124 -0.78 0.09 -0.41
CA GLY A 124 0.45 -0.64 -0.11
C GLY A 124 0.21 -2.07 0.39
N PHE A 125 -0.90 -2.28 1.13
CA PHE A 125 -1.26 -3.57 1.70
C PHE A 125 -1.68 -4.58 0.64
N THR A 126 -2.53 -4.20 -0.32
CA THR A 126 -2.97 -5.07 -1.43
C THR A 126 -1.92 -5.14 -2.54
N THR A 127 -1.98 -6.18 -3.37
CA THR A 127 -1.04 -6.34 -4.49
C THR A 127 -1.67 -7.03 -5.70
N PHE A 128 -1.68 -6.33 -6.82
CA PHE A 128 -2.09 -6.89 -8.10
C PHE A 128 -0.92 -7.54 -8.84
N SER A 129 0.30 -7.02 -8.70
CA SER A 129 1.48 -7.54 -9.39
C SER A 129 1.86 -8.94 -8.93
N THR A 130 1.87 -9.18 -7.60
CA THR A 130 2.13 -10.52 -7.04
C THR A 130 1.02 -11.49 -7.45
N PHE A 131 -0.24 -11.08 -7.36
CA PHE A 131 -1.40 -11.85 -7.80
C PHE A 131 -1.27 -12.29 -9.27
N SER A 132 -0.92 -11.36 -10.18
CA SER A 132 -0.75 -11.67 -11.59
C SER A 132 0.43 -12.62 -11.85
N LYS A 133 1.56 -12.42 -11.15
CA LYS A 133 2.72 -13.32 -11.25
C LYS A 133 2.36 -14.75 -10.80
N GLU A 134 1.68 -14.89 -9.69
CA GLU A 134 1.26 -16.20 -9.16
C GLU A 134 0.28 -16.90 -10.13
N GLY A 135 -0.68 -16.16 -10.68
CA GLY A 135 -1.58 -16.67 -11.72
C GLY A 135 -0.81 -17.17 -12.95
N LEU A 136 0.16 -16.40 -13.45
CA LEU A 136 1.00 -16.84 -14.57
C LEU A 136 1.80 -18.10 -14.23
N THR A 137 2.32 -18.22 -13.01
CA THR A 137 3.04 -19.41 -12.56
C THR A 137 2.15 -20.67 -12.60
N MET A 138 0.88 -20.56 -12.20
CA MET A 138 -0.09 -21.65 -12.28
C MET A 138 -0.38 -22.07 -13.72
N LEU A 139 -0.50 -21.11 -14.64
CA LEU A 139 -0.66 -21.39 -16.08
C LEU A 139 0.56 -22.10 -16.65
N GLN A 140 1.77 -21.67 -16.32
CA GLN A 140 3.01 -22.30 -16.75
C GLN A 140 3.16 -23.74 -16.21
N ALA A 141 2.60 -23.99 -15.02
CA ALA A 141 2.53 -25.34 -14.44
C ALA A 141 1.38 -26.20 -15.01
N ASN A 142 0.64 -25.72 -16.03
CA ASN A 142 -0.55 -26.34 -16.61
C ASN A 142 -1.68 -26.62 -15.58
N ASN A 143 -1.70 -25.88 -14.47
CA ASN A 143 -2.72 -26.04 -13.44
C ASN A 143 -3.89 -25.06 -13.65
N TYR A 144 -4.66 -25.28 -14.71
CA TYR A 144 -5.74 -24.40 -15.14
C TYR A 144 -6.88 -24.31 -14.14
N ILE A 145 -7.14 -25.38 -13.39
CA ILE A 145 -8.22 -25.41 -12.37
C ILE A 145 -7.84 -24.49 -11.23
N LEU A 146 -6.62 -24.62 -10.69
CA LEU A 146 -6.14 -23.78 -9.58
C LEU A 146 -6.07 -22.31 -9.99
N PHE A 147 -5.58 -22.04 -11.20
CA PHE A 147 -5.58 -20.71 -11.80
C PHE A 147 -6.99 -20.11 -11.83
N SER A 148 -7.97 -20.82 -12.40
CA SER A 148 -9.34 -20.33 -12.51
C SER A 148 -9.97 -20.06 -11.15
N LEU A 149 -9.81 -20.96 -10.20
CA LEU A 149 -10.30 -20.81 -8.83
C LEU A 149 -9.64 -19.61 -8.14
N TYR A 150 -8.33 -19.41 -8.31
CA TYR A 150 -7.60 -18.32 -7.73
C TYR A 150 -8.05 -16.96 -8.29
N ILE A 151 -8.12 -16.83 -9.61
CA ILE A 151 -8.51 -15.58 -10.26
C ILE A 151 -9.97 -15.22 -9.96
N ILE A 152 -10.89 -16.15 -10.24
CA ILE A 152 -12.33 -15.91 -10.05
C ILE A 152 -12.64 -15.72 -8.56
N GLY A 153 -12.11 -16.59 -7.70
CA GLY A 153 -12.30 -16.50 -6.26
C GLY A 153 -11.80 -15.17 -5.68
N SER A 154 -10.62 -14.72 -6.11
CA SER A 154 -10.06 -13.44 -5.65
C SER A 154 -10.92 -12.25 -6.06
N VAL A 155 -11.39 -12.22 -7.30
CA VAL A 155 -12.23 -11.12 -7.81
C VAL A 155 -13.60 -11.13 -7.12
N VAL A 156 -14.27 -12.27 -7.08
CA VAL A 156 -15.63 -12.39 -6.51
C VAL A 156 -15.60 -12.07 -5.02
N LEU A 157 -14.71 -12.72 -4.26
CA LEU A 157 -14.61 -12.51 -2.82
C LEU A 157 -14.09 -11.10 -2.49
N GLY A 158 -13.21 -10.53 -3.31
CA GLY A 158 -12.75 -9.16 -3.16
C GLY A 158 -13.90 -8.15 -3.29
N VAL A 159 -14.72 -8.25 -4.35
CA VAL A 159 -15.88 -7.37 -4.54
C VAL A 159 -16.91 -7.56 -3.42
N MET A 160 -17.19 -8.81 -3.04
CA MET A 160 -18.09 -9.11 -1.92
C MET A 160 -17.57 -8.54 -0.60
N ALA A 161 -16.28 -8.62 -0.33
CA ALA A 161 -15.65 -8.07 0.86
C ALA A 161 -15.76 -6.53 0.91
N VAL A 162 -15.53 -5.84 -0.20
CA VAL A 162 -15.75 -4.39 -0.29
C VAL A 162 -17.21 -4.05 0.01
N ALA A 163 -18.15 -4.73 -0.63
CA ALA A 163 -19.57 -4.51 -0.42
C ALA A 163 -19.98 -4.77 1.04
N LEU A 164 -19.53 -5.90 1.61
CA LEU A 164 -19.79 -6.25 3.00
C LEU A 164 -19.26 -5.17 3.95
N GLY A 165 -17.99 -4.76 3.81
CA GLY A 165 -17.40 -3.71 4.64
C GLY A 165 -18.17 -2.40 4.54
N TYR A 166 -18.54 -1.98 3.33
CA TYR A 166 -19.29 -0.75 3.10
C TYR A 166 -20.69 -0.80 3.74
N TYR A 167 -21.49 -1.84 3.46
CA TYR A 167 -22.87 -1.91 3.95
C TYR A 167 -23.00 -2.16 5.44
N THR A 168 -21.99 -2.76 6.08
CA THR A 168 -22.01 -2.97 7.55
C THR A 168 -21.65 -1.71 8.32
N THR A 169 -21.01 -0.72 7.68
CA THR A 169 -20.49 0.49 8.35
C THR A 169 -21.18 1.79 7.91
N LYS A 170 -21.89 1.76 6.78
CA LYS A 170 -22.73 2.87 6.31
C LYS A 170 -23.97 3.02 7.20
#